data_6afb7ce6e574c59969a80e2869967b83
#
_entry.id   6afb7ce6e574c59969a80e2869967b83
#
_cell.length_a   1.000
_cell.length_b   1.000
_cell.length_c   1.000
_cell.angle_alpha   90.00
_cell.angle_beta   90.00
_cell.angle_gamma   90.00
#
_symmetry.space_group_name_H-M   'P 1'
#
loop_
_entity.id
_entity.type
_entity.pdbx_description
1 polymer ?
#
loop_
_entity_poly.entity_id
_entity_poly.type
_entity_poly.pdbx_seq_one_letter_code
_entity_poly.pdbx_strand_id
1 'polypeptide(L)'
;ASASAQSRLPVRTKGLTEVEGLKVGHYTLTERPTGCTVVLVDGEGAPGGVSQRGAAPGTRETDLLDPLNLVDKVNAIVLSGGSAYGLDAAQGVVRYLEERKIGWNVGAAGVVPIVPSAVLFDLGFGGDPKIRPTADCGYRAAQVASEAAVVEGNVGAGAGATVGKVAGGDRSMKG
;
A
#
# COMPACT_ATOMS: atom_id res chain seq x y z
N ALA A 1 -44.75 -13.84 20.65
CA ALA A 1 -43.90 -12.89 19.89
C ALA A 1 -42.45 -13.25 20.17
N SER A 2 -41.78 -13.93 19.22
CA SER A 2 -40.33 -14.22 19.28
C SER A 2 -39.56 -13.01 18.80
N ALA A 3 -38.83 -12.37 19.68
CA ALA A 3 -37.87 -11.34 19.32
C ALA A 3 -36.65 -12.01 18.65
N SER A 4 -36.46 -11.77 17.37
CA SER A 4 -35.27 -12.20 16.66
C SER A 4 -34.04 -11.46 17.22
N ALA A 5 -33.10 -12.20 17.80
CA ALA A 5 -31.81 -11.68 18.22
C ALA A 5 -31.06 -11.26 16.95
N GLN A 6 -31.00 -9.96 16.67
CA GLN A 6 -30.04 -9.44 15.70
C GLN A 6 -28.64 -9.73 16.21
N SER A 7 -27.93 -10.63 15.54
CA SER A 7 -26.53 -10.86 15.80
C SER A 7 -25.77 -9.55 15.51
N ARG A 8 -25.31 -8.86 16.55
CA ARG A 8 -24.37 -7.76 16.40
C ARG A 8 -23.08 -8.34 15.83
N LEU A 9 -22.73 -7.93 14.64
CA LEU A 9 -21.41 -8.23 14.08
C LEU A 9 -20.35 -7.77 15.11
N PRO A 10 -19.31 -8.57 15.33
CA PRO A 10 -18.23 -8.18 16.24
C PRO A 10 -17.65 -6.83 15.82
N VAL A 11 -17.44 -5.94 16.77
CA VAL A 11 -16.78 -4.65 16.52
C VAL A 11 -15.35 -4.98 16.06
N ARG A 12 -15.04 -4.67 14.81
CA ARG A 12 -13.69 -4.84 14.27
C ARG A 12 -12.77 -3.82 14.93
N THR A 13 -11.69 -4.27 15.55
CA THR A 13 -10.79 -3.43 16.34
C THR A 13 -9.40 -3.29 15.72
N LYS A 14 -9.03 -4.14 14.77
CA LYS A 14 -7.71 -4.16 14.14
C LYS A 14 -7.70 -3.62 12.69
N GLY A 15 -8.87 -3.46 12.06
CA GLY A 15 -8.97 -3.06 10.66
C GLY A 15 -8.51 -4.16 9.70
N LEU A 16 -7.67 -3.83 8.72
CA LEU A 16 -7.24 -4.77 7.67
C LEU A 16 -6.52 -6.01 8.23
N THR A 17 -5.80 -5.87 9.33
CA THR A 17 -5.07 -6.98 9.97
C THR A 17 -5.95 -7.96 10.77
N GLU A 18 -7.28 -7.77 10.75
CA GLU A 18 -8.20 -8.84 11.18
C GLU A 18 -8.30 -9.99 10.17
N VAL A 19 -7.85 -9.74 8.93
CA VAL A 19 -7.71 -10.80 7.92
C VAL A 19 -6.38 -11.51 8.19
N GLU A 20 -6.48 -12.80 8.53
CA GLU A 20 -5.31 -13.63 8.80
C GLU A 20 -4.37 -13.66 7.58
N GLY A 21 -3.07 -13.55 7.85
CA GLY A 21 -2.04 -13.53 6.82
C GLY A 21 -1.77 -12.15 6.22
N LEU A 22 -2.42 -11.09 6.71
CA LEU A 22 -2.10 -9.72 6.32
C LEU A 22 -1.34 -8.98 7.41
N LYS A 23 -0.26 -8.30 7.01
CA LYS A 23 0.53 -7.40 7.86
C LYS A 23 0.59 -6.02 7.23
N VAL A 24 0.45 -4.99 8.05
CA VAL A 24 0.50 -3.61 7.58
C VAL A 24 1.66 -2.88 8.25
N GLY A 25 2.42 -2.14 7.45
CA GLY A 25 3.49 -1.27 7.93
C GLY A 25 3.44 0.09 7.26
N HIS A 26 3.79 1.12 8.03
CA HIS A 26 3.85 2.49 7.58
C HIS A 26 5.24 3.05 7.78
N TYR A 27 5.70 3.86 6.83
CA TYR A 27 6.84 4.73 7.04
C TYR A 27 6.49 6.14 6.60
N THR A 28 6.52 7.08 7.53
CA THR A 28 6.24 8.50 7.28
C THR A 28 7.56 9.26 7.30
N LEU A 29 7.82 10.08 6.28
CA LEU A 29 9.00 10.93 6.24
C LEU A 29 8.86 12.05 7.28
N THR A 30 9.96 12.44 7.90
CA THR A 30 10.00 13.48 8.93
C THR A 30 10.10 14.88 8.36
N GLU A 31 10.71 15.01 7.18
CA GLU A 31 11.02 16.29 6.55
C GLU A 31 9.83 16.90 5.81
N ARG A 32 8.86 16.06 5.45
CA ARG A 32 7.65 16.48 4.74
C ARG A 32 6.52 15.49 5.05
N PRO A 33 5.24 15.95 5.14
CA PRO A 33 4.10 15.05 5.32
C PRO A 33 3.85 14.22 4.05
N THR A 34 4.61 13.15 3.90
CA THR A 34 4.51 12.13 2.85
C THR A 34 5.04 10.82 3.40
N GLY A 35 4.82 9.72 2.70
CA GLY A 35 5.29 8.42 3.14
C GLY A 35 4.72 7.28 2.32
N CYS A 36 4.91 6.06 2.79
CA CYS A 36 4.39 4.87 2.15
C CYS A 36 3.78 3.90 3.17
N THR A 37 2.83 3.12 2.69
CA THR A 37 2.14 2.07 3.42
C THR A 37 2.29 0.77 2.65
N VAL A 38 2.66 -0.28 3.34
CA VAL A 38 2.86 -1.61 2.77
C VAL A 38 1.88 -2.57 3.42
N VAL A 39 1.18 -3.33 2.61
CA VAL A 39 0.41 -4.50 3.02
C VAL A 39 1.19 -5.72 2.54
N LEU A 40 1.76 -6.49 3.47
CA LEU A 40 2.40 -7.77 3.16
C LEU A 40 1.38 -8.89 3.24
N VAL A 41 1.53 -9.88 2.37
CA VAL A 41 0.73 -11.10 2.34
C VAL A 41 1.63 -12.26 2.74
N ASP A 42 1.24 -13.02 3.75
CA ASP A 42 2.01 -14.15 4.26
C ASP A 42 2.05 -15.34 3.28
N GLY A 43 2.99 -16.23 3.51
CA GLY A 43 3.17 -17.45 2.74
C GLY A 43 3.55 -17.17 1.28
N GLU A 44 2.87 -17.85 0.35
CA GLU A 44 3.11 -17.72 -1.08
C GLU A 44 2.41 -16.52 -1.73
N GLY A 45 1.78 -15.65 -0.95
CA GLY A 45 0.94 -14.56 -1.43
C GLY A 45 -0.53 -14.97 -1.61
N ALA A 46 -1.34 -14.05 -2.11
CA ALA A 46 -2.77 -14.26 -2.37
C ALA A 46 -3.18 -13.70 -3.73
N PRO A 47 -4.27 -14.19 -4.34
CA PRO A 47 -4.83 -13.57 -5.52
C PRO A 47 -5.13 -12.09 -5.29
N GLY A 48 -4.71 -11.26 -6.24
CA GLY A 48 -4.96 -9.83 -6.23
C GLY A 48 -5.95 -9.42 -7.31
N GLY A 49 -6.58 -8.26 -7.14
CA GLY A 49 -7.46 -7.67 -8.14
C GLY A 49 -7.33 -6.16 -8.13
N VAL A 50 -7.63 -5.52 -9.25
CA VAL A 50 -7.58 -4.08 -9.40
C VAL A 50 -8.83 -3.55 -10.10
N SER A 51 -9.28 -2.38 -9.65
CA SER A 51 -10.24 -1.56 -10.40
C SER A 51 -9.63 -0.19 -10.58
N GLN A 52 -8.94 0.00 -11.70
CA GLN A 52 -8.28 1.25 -12.03
C GLN A 52 -9.23 2.17 -12.79
N ARG A 53 -9.48 3.36 -12.22
CA ARG A 53 -10.40 4.33 -12.78
C ARG A 53 -9.84 5.74 -12.64
N GLY A 54 -10.31 6.65 -13.48
CA GLY A 54 -9.88 8.04 -13.52
C GLY A 54 -8.85 8.32 -14.61
N ALA A 55 -8.43 9.58 -14.70
CA ALA A 55 -7.65 10.11 -15.84
C ALA A 55 -6.14 10.08 -15.63
N ALA A 56 -5.67 9.89 -14.42
CA ALA A 56 -4.23 9.93 -14.08
C ALA A 56 -3.85 8.84 -13.07
N PRO A 57 -4.01 7.58 -13.43
CA PRO A 57 -3.69 6.47 -12.56
C PRO A 57 -2.17 6.34 -12.43
N GLY A 58 -1.62 6.55 -11.23
CA GLY A 58 -0.23 6.29 -10.92
C GLY A 58 -0.11 4.90 -10.30
N THR A 59 0.17 3.86 -11.12
CA THR A 59 0.21 2.47 -10.68
C THR A 59 1.40 1.72 -11.28
N ARG A 60 1.76 0.61 -10.65
CA ARG A 60 2.79 -0.33 -11.09
C ARG A 60 2.27 -1.75 -10.94
N GLU A 61 2.58 -2.65 -11.90
CA GLU A 61 2.27 -4.08 -11.91
C GLU A 61 0.76 -4.40 -11.86
N THR A 62 -0.11 -3.43 -12.16
CA THR A 62 -1.57 -3.62 -12.11
C THR A 62 -2.11 -4.46 -13.25
N ASP A 63 -1.44 -4.45 -14.41
CA ASP A 63 -1.84 -5.30 -15.55
C ASP A 63 -1.68 -6.79 -15.22
N LEU A 64 -0.72 -7.13 -14.34
CA LEU A 64 -0.50 -8.49 -13.88
C LEU A 64 -1.70 -9.07 -13.10
N LEU A 65 -2.57 -8.20 -12.57
CA LEU A 65 -3.76 -8.61 -11.82
C LEU A 65 -4.94 -9.02 -12.71
N ASP A 66 -4.78 -9.03 -14.04
CA ASP A 66 -5.76 -9.61 -14.94
C ASP A 66 -5.76 -11.15 -14.75
N PRO A 67 -6.93 -11.77 -14.49
CA PRO A 67 -7.03 -13.22 -14.27
C PRO A 67 -6.54 -14.10 -15.42
N LEU A 68 -6.32 -13.52 -16.61
CA LEU A 68 -5.78 -14.22 -17.77
C LEU A 68 -4.25 -14.35 -17.73
N ASN A 69 -3.59 -13.62 -16.82
CA ASN A 69 -2.14 -13.66 -16.69
C ASN A 69 -1.64 -14.89 -15.93
N LEU A 70 -0.39 -15.25 -16.19
CA LEU A 70 0.25 -16.46 -15.63
C LEU A 70 0.41 -16.39 -14.11
N VAL A 71 0.75 -15.22 -13.60
CA VAL A 71 1.01 -15.00 -12.17
C VAL A 71 -0.28 -14.58 -11.50
N ASP A 72 -0.76 -15.42 -10.59
CA ASP A 72 -2.07 -15.29 -9.97
C ASP A 72 -2.02 -14.75 -8.53
N LYS A 73 -0.82 -14.56 -7.96
CA LYS A 73 -0.64 -14.15 -6.57
C LYS A 73 0.23 -12.90 -6.45
N VAL A 74 -0.11 -12.04 -5.51
CA VAL A 74 0.70 -10.91 -5.07
C VAL A 74 1.29 -11.18 -3.69
N ASN A 75 2.51 -10.69 -3.44
CA ASN A 75 3.21 -10.85 -2.18
C ASN A 75 3.09 -9.61 -1.28
N ALA A 76 2.81 -8.47 -1.88
CA ALA A 76 2.53 -7.23 -1.15
C ALA A 76 1.77 -6.24 -2.03
N ILE A 77 1.18 -5.23 -1.40
CA ILE A 77 0.65 -4.03 -2.06
C ILE A 77 1.30 -2.81 -1.43
N VAL A 78 1.68 -1.83 -2.26
CA VAL A 78 2.29 -0.58 -1.80
C VAL A 78 1.40 0.60 -2.16
N LEU A 79 1.09 1.42 -1.17
CA LEU A 79 0.50 2.74 -1.35
C LEU A 79 1.56 3.79 -1.00
N SER A 80 1.70 4.83 -1.82
CA SER A 80 2.76 5.82 -1.61
C SER A 80 2.30 7.24 -1.94
N GLY A 81 2.82 8.21 -1.21
CA GLY A 81 2.81 9.60 -1.64
C GLY A 81 3.80 9.86 -2.77
N GLY A 82 4.02 11.12 -3.14
CA GLY A 82 5.03 11.52 -4.13
C GLY A 82 4.61 11.41 -5.58
N SER A 83 3.32 11.16 -5.89
CA SER A 83 2.86 10.96 -7.27
C SER A 83 3.67 9.82 -7.95
N ALA A 84 3.86 9.86 -9.26
CA ALA A 84 4.58 8.83 -10.00
C ALA A 84 6.00 8.53 -9.47
N TYR A 85 6.65 9.50 -8.84
CA TYR A 85 7.96 9.28 -8.19
C TYR A 85 7.88 8.29 -7.02
N GLY A 86 6.75 8.24 -6.31
CA GLY A 86 6.52 7.33 -5.19
C GLY A 86 6.35 5.86 -5.60
N LEU A 87 6.22 5.56 -6.90
CA LEU A 87 6.24 4.18 -7.41
C LEU A 87 7.57 3.46 -7.08
N ASP A 88 8.64 4.21 -6.85
CA ASP A 88 9.92 3.68 -6.41
C ASP A 88 9.85 2.95 -5.06
N ALA A 89 8.91 3.31 -4.19
CA ALA A 89 8.73 2.63 -2.91
C ALA A 89 8.49 1.12 -3.06
N ALA A 90 7.81 0.69 -4.12
CA ALA A 90 7.58 -0.73 -4.40
C ALA A 90 8.90 -1.49 -4.60
N GLN A 91 9.94 -0.86 -5.16
CA GLN A 91 11.24 -1.52 -5.36
C GLN A 91 11.91 -1.87 -4.01
N GLY A 92 11.70 -1.06 -2.99
CA GLY A 92 12.18 -1.39 -1.64
C GLY A 92 11.49 -2.62 -1.04
N VAL A 93 10.20 -2.78 -1.31
CA VAL A 93 9.44 -3.95 -0.86
C VAL A 93 9.84 -5.20 -1.64
N VAL A 94 10.08 -5.07 -2.95
CA VAL A 94 10.64 -6.17 -3.77
C VAL A 94 11.95 -6.67 -3.15
N ARG A 95 12.90 -5.77 -2.85
CA ARG A 95 14.16 -6.11 -2.19
C ARG A 95 13.95 -6.80 -0.84
N TYR A 96 13.06 -6.26 0.00
CA TYR A 96 12.73 -6.84 1.32
C TYR A 96 12.22 -8.28 1.22
N LEU A 97 11.36 -8.56 0.24
CA LEU A 97 10.78 -9.88 0.01
C LEU A 97 11.79 -10.86 -0.62
N GLU A 98 12.59 -10.39 -1.58
CA GLU A 98 13.64 -11.19 -2.23
C GLU A 98 14.68 -11.69 -1.21
N GLU A 99 15.14 -10.83 -0.30
CA GLU A 99 16.05 -11.19 0.80
C GLU A 99 15.47 -12.31 1.69
N ARG A 100 14.15 -12.47 1.71
CA ARG A 100 13.40 -13.49 2.48
C ARG A 100 12.94 -14.65 1.62
N LYS A 101 13.32 -14.66 0.34
CA LYS A 101 12.95 -15.69 -0.64
C LYS A 101 11.43 -15.82 -0.82
N ILE A 102 10.71 -14.70 -0.73
CA ILE A 102 9.26 -14.61 -0.94
C ILE A 102 9.00 -14.02 -2.32
N GLY A 103 8.28 -14.74 -3.17
CA GLY A 103 7.96 -14.31 -4.53
C GLY A 103 7.63 -15.49 -5.42
N TRP A 104 7.33 -15.20 -6.68
CA TRP A 104 7.13 -16.19 -7.71
C TRP A 104 8.44 -16.94 -7.97
N ASN A 105 8.41 -18.26 -7.89
CA ASN A 105 9.59 -19.10 -8.06
C ASN A 105 9.99 -19.18 -9.54
N VAL A 106 11.23 -18.80 -9.84
CA VAL A 106 11.82 -18.86 -11.19
C VAL A 106 12.99 -19.87 -11.27
N GLY A 107 12.95 -20.89 -10.46
CA GLY A 107 13.91 -21.98 -10.45
C GLY A 107 15.28 -21.55 -9.91
N ALA A 108 16.34 -21.86 -10.65
CA ALA A 108 17.71 -21.54 -10.21
C ALA A 108 18.02 -20.04 -10.06
N ALA A 109 17.21 -19.16 -10.66
CA ALA A 109 17.35 -17.73 -10.54
C ALA A 109 16.76 -17.17 -9.21
N GLY A 110 16.01 -17.99 -8.46
CA GLY A 110 15.45 -17.59 -7.17
C GLY A 110 13.96 -17.25 -7.23
N VAL A 111 13.59 -16.09 -6.67
CA VAL A 111 12.20 -15.62 -6.64
C VAL A 111 12.05 -14.21 -7.22
N VAL A 112 10.88 -13.94 -7.79
CA VAL A 112 10.48 -12.60 -8.23
C VAL A 112 9.27 -12.16 -7.39
N PRO A 113 9.43 -11.24 -6.43
CA PRO A 113 8.33 -10.72 -5.64
C PRO A 113 7.36 -9.92 -6.51
N ILE A 114 6.07 -10.17 -6.37
CA ILE A 114 5.01 -9.47 -7.09
C ILE A 114 4.41 -8.42 -6.17
N VAL A 115 4.64 -7.14 -6.51
CA VAL A 115 4.33 -5.99 -5.64
C VAL A 115 3.62 -4.89 -6.43
N PRO A 116 2.31 -5.05 -6.67
CA PRO A 116 1.51 -3.97 -7.22
C PRO A 116 1.55 -2.72 -6.35
N SER A 117 1.54 -1.55 -6.98
CA SER A 117 1.52 -0.30 -6.23
C SER A 117 0.63 0.76 -6.84
N ALA A 118 0.17 1.68 -6.00
CA ALA A 118 -0.56 2.87 -6.39
C ALA A 118 -0.07 4.09 -5.62
N VAL A 119 -0.16 5.26 -6.23
CA VAL A 119 0.30 6.51 -5.62
C VAL A 119 -0.82 7.54 -5.53
N LEU A 120 -0.66 8.46 -4.58
CA LEU A 120 -1.45 9.67 -4.49
C LEU A 120 -0.59 10.91 -4.77
N PHE A 121 -1.22 11.97 -5.23
CA PHE A 121 -0.57 13.25 -5.51
C PHE A 121 -0.56 14.12 -4.26
N ASP A 122 0.59 14.23 -3.62
CA ASP A 122 0.83 15.08 -2.44
C ASP A 122 1.95 16.11 -2.62
N LEU A 123 2.48 16.28 -3.84
CA LEU A 123 3.63 17.14 -4.12
C LEU A 123 3.39 18.62 -3.76
N GLY A 124 2.14 19.06 -3.78
CA GLY A 124 1.75 20.43 -3.39
C GLY A 124 1.47 20.61 -1.91
N PHE A 125 1.65 19.57 -1.07
CA PHE A 125 1.30 19.62 0.35
C PHE A 125 2.55 19.57 1.24
N GLY A 126 2.85 20.70 1.90
CA GLY A 126 3.89 20.83 2.91
C GLY A 126 5.33 20.56 2.44
N GLY A 127 6.21 21.55 2.54
CA GLY A 127 7.65 21.40 2.33
C GLY A 127 8.11 21.27 0.87
N ASP A 128 9.36 20.82 0.69
CA ASP A 128 9.99 20.66 -0.62
C ASP A 128 9.40 19.45 -1.38
N PRO A 129 8.80 19.62 -2.56
CA PRO A 129 8.26 18.52 -3.35
C PRO A 129 9.31 17.52 -3.86
N LYS A 130 10.60 17.83 -3.73
CA LYS A 130 11.69 16.89 -4.04
C LYS A 130 11.88 15.83 -2.96
N ILE A 131 11.39 16.08 -1.74
CA ILE A 131 11.36 15.09 -0.66
C ILE A 131 10.17 14.15 -0.92
N ARG A 132 10.45 12.93 -1.31
CA ARG A 132 9.48 11.95 -1.79
C ARG A 132 9.80 10.56 -1.28
N PRO A 133 8.79 9.67 -1.14
CA PRO A 133 9.05 8.28 -0.85
C PRO A 133 9.93 7.63 -1.94
N THR A 134 10.95 6.93 -1.51
CA THR A 134 11.91 6.18 -2.35
C THR A 134 11.83 4.69 -2.00
N ALA A 135 12.65 3.86 -2.63
CA ALA A 135 12.79 2.45 -2.29
C ALA A 135 13.07 2.23 -0.80
N ASP A 136 13.83 3.11 -0.14
CA ASP A 136 14.09 3.04 1.30
C ASP A 136 12.80 3.19 2.13
N CYS A 137 11.87 4.05 1.71
CA CYS A 137 10.55 4.17 2.34
C CYS A 137 9.80 2.84 2.35
N GLY A 138 9.70 2.18 1.19
CA GLY A 138 9.02 0.89 1.07
C GLY A 138 9.69 -0.21 1.89
N TYR A 139 11.02 -0.27 1.85
CA TYR A 139 11.78 -1.25 2.63
C TYR A 139 11.53 -1.09 4.13
N ARG A 140 11.61 0.14 4.66
CA ARG A 140 11.35 0.42 6.08
C ARG A 140 9.92 0.14 6.48
N ALA A 141 8.94 0.48 5.65
CA ALA A 141 7.55 0.16 5.90
C ALA A 141 7.32 -1.36 5.97
N ALA A 142 7.95 -2.13 5.06
CA ALA A 142 7.89 -3.59 5.10
C ALA A 142 8.56 -4.19 6.35
N GLN A 143 9.67 -3.60 6.82
CA GLN A 143 10.36 -4.05 8.03
C GLN A 143 9.50 -3.93 9.31
N VAL A 144 8.64 -2.93 9.39
CA VAL A 144 7.78 -2.69 10.57
C VAL A 144 6.37 -3.25 10.42
N ALA A 145 6.08 -3.90 9.30
CA ALA A 145 4.77 -4.49 9.04
C ALA A 145 4.46 -5.58 10.08
N SER A 146 3.27 -5.52 10.64
CA SER A 146 2.81 -6.42 11.70
C SER A 146 1.30 -6.68 11.61
N GLU A 147 0.83 -7.64 12.39
CA GLU A 147 -0.59 -7.99 12.56
C GLU A 147 -1.29 -7.13 13.65
N ALA A 148 -0.61 -6.10 14.17
CA ALA A 148 -1.21 -5.17 15.12
C ALA A 148 -2.36 -4.39 14.48
N ALA A 149 -3.19 -3.75 15.30
CA ALA A 149 -4.22 -2.84 14.80
C ALA A 149 -3.63 -1.77 13.89
N VAL A 150 -4.24 -1.59 12.72
CA VAL A 150 -3.73 -0.63 11.72
C VAL A 150 -3.92 0.79 12.24
N VAL A 151 -2.83 1.54 12.25
CA VAL A 151 -2.89 2.99 12.55
C VAL A 151 -3.41 3.71 11.31
N GLU A 152 -4.47 4.49 11.47
CA GLU A 152 -5.14 5.21 10.40
C GLU A 152 -4.83 6.71 10.40
N GLY A 153 -5.14 7.41 9.29
CA GLY A 153 -5.04 8.86 9.17
C GLY A 153 -3.68 9.34 8.67
N ASN A 154 -3.02 10.20 9.45
CA ASN A 154 -1.81 10.92 9.02
C ASN A 154 -0.53 10.09 9.13
N VAL A 155 -0.54 8.87 8.65
CA VAL A 155 0.61 7.94 8.69
C VAL A 155 0.88 7.33 7.31
N GLY A 156 2.12 7.01 7.04
CA GLY A 156 2.53 6.38 5.79
C GLY A 156 2.08 7.18 4.56
N ALA A 157 1.46 6.52 3.60
CA ALA A 157 0.90 7.18 2.41
C ALA A 157 -0.18 8.22 2.75
N GLY A 158 -0.92 8.03 3.84
CA GLY A 158 -1.95 8.95 4.31
C GLY A 158 -1.41 10.30 4.81
N ALA A 159 -0.11 10.39 5.14
CA ALA A 159 0.48 11.59 5.73
C ALA A 159 0.33 12.85 4.85
N GLY A 160 0.43 12.71 3.53
CA GLY A 160 0.25 13.78 2.55
C GLY A 160 -1.11 13.78 1.83
N ALA A 161 -1.99 12.83 2.17
CA ALA A 161 -3.26 12.67 1.47
C ALA A 161 -4.18 13.87 1.69
N THR A 162 -4.76 14.37 0.61
CA THR A 162 -5.79 15.42 0.63
C THR A 162 -6.90 15.09 -0.35
N VAL A 163 -8.12 15.49 -0.03
CA VAL A 163 -9.32 15.36 -0.86
C VAL A 163 -9.76 16.74 -1.38
N GLY A 164 -10.58 16.78 -2.42
CA GLY A 164 -11.14 18.03 -2.92
C GLY A 164 -10.23 18.86 -3.82
N LYS A 165 -9.06 18.35 -4.24
CA LYS A 165 -8.09 19.09 -5.09
C LYS A 165 -8.68 19.66 -6.37
N VAL A 166 -9.68 18.97 -6.96
CA VAL A 166 -10.35 19.41 -8.20
C VAL A 166 -11.13 20.71 -7.99
N ALA A 167 -11.53 21.00 -6.75
CA ALA A 167 -12.26 22.22 -6.41
C ALA A 167 -11.35 23.44 -6.16
N GLY A 168 -10.04 23.30 -6.32
CA GLY A 168 -9.01 24.31 -6.05
C GLY A 168 -8.22 24.01 -4.78
N GLY A 169 -6.99 24.51 -4.73
CA GLY A 169 -6.08 24.24 -3.62
C GLY A 169 -6.56 24.72 -2.25
N ASP A 170 -7.29 25.84 -2.20
CA ASP A 170 -7.92 26.44 -1.03
C ASP A 170 -9.10 25.62 -0.48
N ARG A 171 -9.65 24.72 -1.29
CA ARG A 171 -10.75 23.82 -0.92
C ARG A 171 -10.27 22.39 -0.65
N SER A 172 -9.01 22.14 -0.81
CA SER A 172 -8.47 20.83 -0.49
C SER A 172 -8.36 20.64 1.03
N MET A 173 -8.82 19.51 1.51
CA MET A 173 -8.81 19.16 2.91
C MET A 173 -7.96 17.93 3.16
N LYS A 174 -7.45 17.79 4.37
CA LYS A 174 -6.81 16.56 4.83
C LYS A 174 -7.79 15.38 4.71
N GLY A 175 -7.34 14.27 4.15
CA GLY A 175 -8.09 13.03 4.07
C GLY A 175 -8.00 12.20 5.34
#